data_cd79886016a08a8cd0d1f291c2276b73
#
_entry.id   cd79886016a08a8cd0d1f291c2276b73
#
_cell.length_a   1.000
_cell.length_b   1.000
_cell.length_c   1.000
_cell.angle_alpha   90.00
_cell.angle_beta   90.00
_cell.angle_gamma   90.00
#
_symmetry.space_group_name_H-M   'P 1'
#
loop_
_entity.id
_entity.type
_entity.pdbx_description
1 polymer ?
#
loop_
_entity_poly.entity_id
_entity_poly.type
_entity_poly.pdbx_seq_one_letter_code
_entity_poly.pdbx_strand_id
1 'polypeptide(L)'
;MGAIALLLTTAFQHEISQPNIEAGYERFAALTDGAVDEAAFRDAFAACLHDRLIREPIRLPEGALQCHWHLELTPKGVAAARALLGGAA
;
A
#
# COMPACT_ATOMS: atom_id res chain seq x y z
N MET A 1 2.67 8.67 13.34
CA MET A 1 3.13 8.35 11.97
C MET A 1 2.01 8.69 11.00
N GLY A 2 2.32 9.38 9.90
CA GLY A 2 1.31 9.77 8.91
C GLY A 2 0.82 8.58 8.07
N ALA A 3 -0.26 8.79 7.32
CA ALA A 3 -0.87 7.74 6.51
C ALA A 3 0.09 7.17 5.46
N ILE A 4 0.86 8.02 4.79
CA ILE A 4 1.84 7.57 3.79
C ILE A 4 2.92 6.71 4.44
N ALA A 5 3.45 7.14 5.58
CA ALA A 5 4.47 6.38 6.31
C ALA A 5 3.92 5.02 6.77
N LEU A 6 2.70 4.98 7.28
CA LEU A 6 2.04 3.72 7.65
C LEU A 6 1.84 2.81 6.46
N LEU A 7 1.40 3.36 5.33
CA LEU A 7 1.20 2.58 4.11
C LEU A 7 2.51 1.93 3.65
N LEU A 8 3.59 2.70 3.60
CA LEU A 8 4.89 2.20 3.16
C LEU A 8 5.45 1.14 4.11
N THR A 9 5.41 1.40 5.42
CA THR A 9 5.96 0.46 6.39
C THR A 9 5.12 -0.81 6.49
N THR A 10 3.81 -0.71 6.40
CA THR A 10 2.93 -1.87 6.42
C THR A 10 3.14 -2.73 5.16
N ALA A 11 3.22 -2.10 3.99
CA ALA A 11 3.48 -2.81 2.74
C ALA A 11 4.86 -3.48 2.74
N PHE A 12 5.84 -2.88 3.41
CA PHE A 12 7.18 -3.46 3.51
C PHE A 12 7.20 -4.70 4.41
N GLN A 13 6.42 -4.69 5.48
CA GLN A 13 6.41 -5.77 6.47
C GLN A 13 5.42 -6.88 6.16
N HIS A 14 4.39 -6.59 5.37
CA HIS A 14 3.29 -7.53 5.09
C HIS A 14 2.93 -7.50 3.62
N GLU A 15 2.65 -8.67 3.08
CA GLU A 15 2.10 -8.76 1.74
C GLU A 15 0.60 -8.46 1.78
N ILE A 16 0.16 -7.51 0.94
CA ILE A 16 -1.25 -7.19 0.80
C ILE A 16 -1.65 -7.47 -0.65
N SER A 17 -2.43 -8.53 -0.83
CA SER A 17 -2.90 -8.97 -2.13
C SER A 17 -4.35 -9.39 -1.98
N GLN A 18 -5.27 -8.62 -2.53
CA GLN A 18 -6.70 -8.80 -2.33
C GLN A 18 -7.42 -8.64 -3.68
N PRO A 19 -8.66 -9.11 -3.78
CA PRO A 19 -9.41 -9.02 -5.04
C PRO A 19 -9.66 -7.59 -5.53
N ASN A 20 -9.74 -6.62 -4.61
CA ASN A 20 -10.03 -5.24 -4.94
C ASN A 20 -9.45 -4.31 -3.87
N ILE A 21 -9.55 -2.99 -4.10
CA ILE A 21 -8.99 -2.00 -3.17
C ILE A 21 -9.76 -1.95 -1.85
N GLU A 22 -11.05 -2.21 -1.84
CA GLU A 22 -11.85 -2.23 -0.63
C GLU A 22 -11.37 -3.32 0.32
N ALA A 23 -11.16 -4.53 -0.20
CA ALA A 23 -10.61 -5.64 0.58
C ALA A 23 -9.15 -5.35 0.98
N GLY A 24 -8.40 -4.65 0.14
CA GLY A 24 -7.05 -4.19 0.43
C GLY A 24 -7.04 -3.26 1.64
N TYR A 25 -7.96 -2.30 1.67
CA TYR A 25 -8.10 -1.42 2.83
C TYR A 25 -8.46 -2.20 4.10
N GLU A 26 -9.39 -3.14 4.01
CA GLU A 26 -9.78 -3.97 5.17
C GLU A 26 -8.56 -4.70 5.75
N ARG A 27 -7.73 -5.27 4.89
CA ARG A 27 -6.51 -5.93 5.32
C ARG A 27 -5.53 -4.96 5.97
N PHE A 28 -5.34 -3.79 5.35
CA PHE A 28 -4.50 -2.74 5.89
C PHE A 28 -5.01 -2.25 7.25
N ALA A 29 -6.31 -2.03 7.37
CA ALA A 29 -6.93 -1.61 8.62
C ALA A 29 -6.73 -2.66 9.72
N ALA A 30 -6.85 -3.95 9.40
CA ALA A 30 -6.61 -5.03 10.35
C ALA A 30 -5.15 -5.04 10.82
N LEU A 31 -4.20 -4.78 9.92
CA LEU A 31 -2.77 -4.75 10.25
C LEU A 31 -2.37 -3.52 11.07
N THR A 32 -3.13 -2.43 10.97
CA THR A 32 -2.82 -1.16 11.63
C THR A 32 -3.81 -0.79 12.73
N ASP A 33 -4.71 -1.71 13.10
CA ASP A 33 -5.76 -1.48 14.12
C ASP A 33 -6.63 -0.26 13.79
N GLY A 34 -6.94 -0.05 12.52
CA GLY A 34 -7.80 1.06 12.09
C GLY A 34 -7.15 2.44 12.23
N ALA A 35 -5.82 2.51 12.22
CA ALA A 35 -5.09 3.77 12.40
C ALA A 35 -5.40 4.81 11.33
N VAL A 36 -5.86 4.38 10.14
CA VAL A 36 -6.14 5.26 9.01
C VAL A 36 -7.51 4.90 8.45
N ASP A 37 -8.36 5.89 8.20
CA ASP A 37 -9.66 5.62 7.58
C ASP A 37 -9.51 5.37 6.07
N GLU A 38 -10.60 4.94 5.44
CA GLU A 38 -10.57 4.57 4.02
C GLU A 38 -10.20 5.75 3.12
N ALA A 39 -10.72 6.94 3.41
CA ALA A 39 -10.43 8.14 2.61
C ALA A 39 -8.94 8.50 2.70
N ALA A 40 -8.37 8.49 3.89
CA ALA A 40 -6.95 8.76 4.09
C ALA A 40 -6.07 7.68 3.47
N PHE A 41 -6.51 6.41 3.53
CA PHE A 41 -5.81 5.30 2.88
C PHE A 41 -5.77 5.50 1.36
N ARG A 42 -6.91 5.84 0.74
CA ARG A 42 -6.98 6.07 -0.71
C ARG A 42 -6.13 7.26 -1.14
N ASP A 43 -6.13 8.33 -0.35
CA ASP A 43 -5.31 9.52 -0.63
C ASP A 43 -3.82 9.18 -0.52
N ALA A 44 -3.43 8.44 0.50
CA ALA A 44 -2.04 8.00 0.68
C ALA A 44 -1.60 7.07 -0.46
N PHE A 45 -2.48 6.17 -0.88
CA PHE A 45 -2.22 5.26 -1.99
C PHE A 45 -1.98 6.05 -3.29
N ALA A 46 -2.85 7.03 -3.58
CA ALA A 46 -2.73 7.86 -4.76
C ALA A 46 -1.42 8.69 -4.75
N ALA A 47 -1.07 9.24 -3.59
CA ALA A 47 0.18 9.99 -3.45
C ALA A 47 1.40 9.11 -3.67
N CYS A 48 1.39 7.88 -3.14
CA CYS A 48 2.48 6.94 -3.33
C CYS A 48 2.60 6.48 -4.78
N LEU A 49 1.49 6.31 -5.49
CA LEU A 49 1.52 6.01 -6.93
C LEU A 49 2.12 7.18 -7.70
N HIS A 50 1.71 8.40 -7.39
CA HIS A 50 2.23 9.61 -8.05
C HIS A 50 3.74 9.75 -7.85
N ASP A 51 4.23 9.46 -6.66
CA ASP A 51 5.65 9.58 -6.32
C ASP A 51 6.44 8.32 -6.66
N ARG A 52 5.81 7.33 -7.27
CA ARG A 52 6.42 6.06 -7.67
C ARG A 52 7.03 5.29 -6.48
N LEU A 53 6.39 5.38 -5.34
CA LEU A 53 6.79 4.62 -4.14
C LEU A 53 6.15 3.23 -4.12
N ILE A 54 5.02 3.07 -4.80
CA ILE A 54 4.36 1.78 -4.98
C ILE A 54 4.15 1.52 -6.47
N ARG A 55 4.06 0.25 -6.82
CA ARG A 55 3.78 -0.16 -8.19
C ARG A 55 2.30 -0.01 -8.47
N GLU A 56 1.96 0.35 -9.70
CA GLU A 56 0.57 0.36 -10.13
C GLU A 56 0.02 -1.06 -10.04
N PRO A 57 -1.16 -1.23 -9.40
CA PRO A 57 -1.78 -2.55 -9.31
C PRO A 57 -2.00 -3.16 -10.69
N ILE A 58 -1.79 -4.46 -10.78
CA ILE A 58 -1.98 -5.17 -12.04
C ILE A 58 -3.45 -5.11 -12.44
N ARG A 59 -3.71 -4.58 -13.64
CA ARG A 59 -5.03 -4.59 -14.24
C ARG A 59 -5.10 -5.79 -15.16
N LEU A 60 -6.08 -6.66 -14.93
CA LEU A 60 -6.31 -7.77 -15.80
C LEU A 60 -6.97 -7.29 -17.09
N PRO A 61 -6.72 -7.97 -18.24
CA PRO A 61 -7.38 -7.63 -19.49
C PRO A 61 -8.89 -7.71 -19.36
N GLU A 62 -9.59 -6.97 -20.21
CA GLU A 62 -11.03 -7.05 -20.30
C GLU A 62 -11.47 -8.49 -20.54
N GLY A 63 -12.45 -8.93 -19.75
CA GLY A 63 -12.93 -10.31 -19.79
C GLY A 63 -12.25 -11.25 -18.80
N ALA A 64 -11.23 -10.82 -18.09
CA ALA A 64 -10.64 -11.63 -17.05
C ALA A 64 -11.61 -11.80 -15.87
N LEU A 65 -11.64 -12.99 -15.30
CA LEU A 65 -12.60 -13.33 -14.26
C LEU A 65 -12.24 -12.78 -12.88
N GLN A 66 -10.99 -12.36 -12.69
CA GLN A 66 -10.53 -11.86 -11.39
C GLN A 66 -9.66 -10.63 -11.57
N CYS A 67 -9.98 -9.59 -10.80
CA CYS A 67 -9.09 -8.46 -10.61
C CYS A 67 -8.29 -8.70 -9.33
N HIS A 68 -7.01 -8.43 -9.37
CA HIS A 68 -6.15 -8.55 -8.20
C HIS A 68 -5.54 -7.20 -7.88
N TRP A 69 -5.71 -6.76 -6.65
CA TRP A 69 -5.11 -5.53 -6.16
C TRP A 69 -3.92 -5.88 -5.27
N HIS A 70 -2.72 -5.47 -5.71
CA HIS A 70 -1.49 -5.69 -4.96
C HIS A 70 -0.95 -4.38 -4.45
N LEU A 71 -0.55 -4.37 -3.20
CA LEU A 71 0.22 -3.26 -2.65
C LEU A 71 1.69 -3.69 -2.63
N GLU A 72 2.42 -3.28 -3.65
CA GLU A 72 3.83 -3.63 -3.82
C GLU A 72 4.68 -2.39 -3.93
N LEU A 73 5.78 -2.35 -3.16
CA LEU A 73 6.70 -1.22 -3.18
C LEU A 73 7.65 -1.29 -4.38
N THR A 74 7.96 -0.12 -4.94
CA THR A 74 9.07 0.03 -5.87
C THR A 74 10.39 0.02 -5.10
N PRO A 75 11.56 -0.10 -5.76
CA PRO A 75 12.84 0.08 -5.07
C PRO A 75 12.92 1.39 -4.28
N LYS A 76 12.36 2.48 -4.83
CA LYS A 76 12.28 3.76 -4.13
C LYS A 76 11.42 3.66 -2.88
N GLY A 77 10.28 2.97 -2.97
CA GLY A 77 9.38 2.75 -1.84
C GLY A 77 10.03 1.89 -0.77
N VAL A 78 10.76 0.85 -1.15
CA VAL A 78 11.51 0.01 -0.21
C VAL A 78 12.54 0.86 0.56
N ALA A 79 13.29 1.70 -0.12
CA ALA A 79 14.27 2.57 0.51
C ALA A 79 13.60 3.54 1.51
N ALA A 80 12.45 4.11 1.12
CA ALA A 80 11.69 5.00 2.00
C ALA A 80 11.18 4.25 3.24
N ALA A 81 10.63 3.05 3.06
CA ALA A 81 10.13 2.24 4.17
C ALA A 81 11.25 1.86 5.14
N ARG A 82 12.41 1.47 4.62
CA ARG A 82 13.56 1.14 5.46
C ARG A 82 14.02 2.34 6.27
N ALA A 83 14.05 3.52 5.67
CA ALA A 83 14.42 4.74 6.38
C ALA A 83 13.45 5.04 7.52
N LEU A 84 12.15 4.82 7.31
CA LEU A 84 11.14 5.01 8.33
C LEU A 84 11.25 4.00 9.48
N LEU A 85 11.54 2.74 9.16
CA LEU A 85 11.62 1.66 10.16
C LEU A 85 12.95 1.65 10.89
N GLY A 86 14.04 1.87 10.16
CA GLY A 86 15.38 1.82 10.72
C GLY A 86 15.79 3.08 11.45
N GLY A 87 15.06 4.15 11.24
CA GLY A 87 15.47 5.44 11.75
C GLY A 87 16.83 5.82 11.17
N ALA A 88 17.59 6.55 11.93
CA ALA A 88 18.93 6.99 11.54
C ALA A 88 20.02 6.01 12.00
N ALA A 89 19.62 4.81 12.29
CA ALA A 89 20.55 3.80 12.77
C ALA A 89 21.67 3.53 11.80
#